data_83f443f930338e44e862a16a032e3a6a
#
_entry.id   83f443f930338e44e862a16a032e3a6a
#
_cell.length_a   1.000
_cell.length_b   1.000
_cell.length_c   1.000
_cell.angle_alpha   90.00
_cell.angle_beta   90.00
_cell.angle_gamma   90.00
#
_symmetry.space_group_name_H-M   'P 1'
#
loop_
_entity.id
_entity.type
_entity.pdbx_description
1 polymer ?
#
loop_
_entity_poly.entity_id
_entity_poly.type
_entity_poly.pdbx_seq_one_letter_code
_entity_poly.pdbx_strand_id
1 'polypeptide(L)'
;PAEFITNRYACIVHGVGMSDEWPRVYYRQDWKTHGYDGEIEPNMVLSVESFVGSDRGGPGVKLEQMYLVTDNGPRPLSTYPYERSLLDR
;
A
#
# COMPACT_ATOMS: atom_id res chain seq x y z
N PRO A 1 -0.85 -11.82 -12.92
CA PRO A 1 -0.62 -11.50 -14.32
C PRO A 1 0.41 -10.40 -14.52
N ALA A 2 1.18 -10.47 -15.62
CA ALA A 2 2.26 -9.52 -15.88
C ALA A 2 1.74 -8.07 -16.02
N GLU A 3 0.55 -7.87 -16.56
CA GLU A 3 -0.08 -6.57 -16.70
C GLU A 3 -0.29 -5.87 -15.34
N PHE A 4 -0.59 -6.62 -14.29
CA PHE A 4 -0.76 -6.04 -12.95
C PHE A 4 0.56 -5.53 -12.36
N ILE A 5 1.67 -6.18 -12.72
CA ILE A 5 3.00 -5.72 -12.33
C ILE A 5 3.38 -4.47 -13.11
N THR A 6 3.03 -4.41 -14.40
CA THR A 6 3.29 -3.25 -15.25
C THR A 6 2.52 -2.02 -14.78
N ASN A 7 1.25 -2.19 -14.43
CA ASN A 7 0.36 -1.11 -14.00
C ASN A 7 0.18 -1.05 -12.47
N ARG A 8 1.27 -1.26 -11.71
CA ARG A 8 1.25 -1.18 -10.25
C ARG A 8 1.30 0.26 -9.75
N TYR A 9 0.88 0.46 -8.52
CA TYR A 9 1.08 1.74 -7.82
C TYR A 9 2.59 1.97 -7.53
N ALA A 10 2.95 3.20 -7.21
CA ALA A 10 4.36 3.57 -7.01
C ALA A 10 5.02 2.84 -5.83
N CYS A 11 4.29 2.58 -4.77
CA CYS A 11 4.77 1.84 -3.59
C CYS A 11 3.61 1.08 -2.94
N ILE A 12 3.95 0.10 -2.10
CA ILE A 12 2.95 -0.71 -1.38
C ILE A 12 2.65 -0.17 0.02
N VAL A 13 3.58 0.58 0.59
CA VAL A 13 3.41 1.24 1.89
C VAL A 13 4.07 2.60 1.83
N HIS A 14 3.43 3.60 2.42
CA HIS A 14 4.05 4.90 2.65
C HIS A 14 3.63 5.49 4.00
N GLY A 15 4.45 6.38 4.52
CA GLY A 15 4.10 7.20 5.68
C GLY A 15 2.98 8.17 5.35
N VAL A 16 2.26 8.61 6.35
CA VAL A 16 1.14 9.54 6.21
C VAL A 16 1.38 10.77 7.07
N GLY A 17 1.27 11.94 6.44
CA GLY A 17 1.34 13.24 7.07
C GLY A 17 0.44 14.20 6.32
N MET A 18 0.98 15.30 5.83
CA MET A 18 0.26 16.23 4.96
C MET A 18 0.08 15.68 3.54
N SER A 19 0.87 14.70 3.18
CA SER A 19 0.83 13.96 1.93
C SER A 19 1.43 12.57 2.14
N ASP A 20 1.83 11.90 1.06
CA ASP A 20 2.57 10.64 1.12
C ASP A 20 3.98 10.90 1.65
N GLU A 21 4.23 10.49 2.87
CA GLU A 21 5.45 10.76 3.60
C GLU A 21 6.38 9.55 3.64
N TRP A 22 7.59 9.77 4.15
CA TRP A 22 8.53 8.70 4.48
C TRP A 22 8.00 7.90 5.71
N PRO A 23 8.27 6.57 5.78
CA PRO A 23 8.99 5.73 4.83
C PRO A 23 8.15 5.32 3.60
N ARG A 24 8.82 4.91 2.54
CA ARG A 24 8.18 4.30 1.37
C ARG A 24 8.73 2.91 1.15
N VAL A 25 7.85 1.91 1.11
CA VAL A 25 8.22 0.53 0.81
C VAL A 25 7.82 0.24 -0.64
N TYR A 26 8.83 0.05 -1.45
CA TYR A 26 8.65 -0.17 -2.87
C TYR A 26 8.41 -1.65 -3.21
N TYR A 27 7.84 -1.90 -4.37
CA TYR A 27 7.75 -3.24 -4.91
C TYR A 27 9.15 -3.81 -5.17
N ARG A 28 9.26 -5.13 -5.09
CA ARG A 28 10.53 -5.83 -5.31
C ARG A 28 11.17 -5.49 -6.66
N GLN A 29 10.34 -5.27 -7.68
CA GLN A 29 10.78 -4.90 -9.02
C GLN A 29 11.46 -3.53 -9.08
N ASP A 30 11.13 -2.66 -8.17
CA ASP A 30 11.62 -1.28 -8.12
C ASP A 30 12.76 -1.09 -7.12
N TRP A 31 13.15 -2.15 -6.40
CA TRP A 31 14.13 -2.09 -5.33
C TRP A 31 15.48 -1.52 -5.78
N LYS A 32 15.96 -1.95 -6.95
CA LYS A 32 17.28 -1.49 -7.46
C LYS A 32 17.33 0.01 -7.73
N THR A 33 16.21 0.61 -8.04
CA THR A 33 16.14 2.03 -8.43
C THR A 33 15.73 2.92 -7.26
N HIS A 34 14.84 2.46 -6.40
CA HIS A 34 14.21 3.27 -5.37
C HIS A 34 14.33 2.69 -3.95
N GLY A 35 14.72 1.43 -3.83
CA GLY A 35 14.82 0.75 -2.54
C GLY A 35 15.89 1.33 -1.63
N TYR A 36 15.66 1.24 -0.34
CA TYR A 36 16.61 1.61 0.71
C TYR A 36 16.30 0.82 1.97
N ASP A 37 17.31 0.63 2.80
CA ASP A 37 17.14 0.00 4.10
C ASP A 37 16.51 0.98 5.08
N GLY A 38 15.63 0.48 5.93
CA GLY A 38 14.97 1.27 6.95
C GLY A 38 14.22 0.39 7.94
N GLU A 39 13.81 0.98 9.03
CA GLU A 39 13.07 0.30 10.09
C GLU A 39 11.70 0.95 10.25
N ILE A 40 10.69 0.11 10.47
CA ILE A 40 9.36 0.57 10.87
C ILE A 40 9.36 0.68 12.39
N GLU A 41 9.05 1.86 12.88
CA GLU A 41 9.10 2.18 14.29
C GLU A 41 7.70 2.45 14.87
N PRO A 42 7.49 2.20 16.17
CA PRO A 42 6.26 2.60 16.85
C PRO A 42 5.95 4.09 16.66
N ASN A 43 4.68 4.41 16.63
CA ASN A 43 4.11 5.73 16.36
C ASN A 43 4.18 6.22 14.92
N MET A 44 4.72 5.44 14.00
CA MET A 44 4.53 5.72 12.58
C MET A 44 3.08 5.46 12.18
N VAL A 45 2.54 6.32 11.33
CA VAL A 45 1.27 6.09 10.63
C VAL A 45 1.60 5.72 9.20
N LEU A 46 1.16 4.56 8.78
CA LEU A 46 1.46 3.99 7.47
C LEU A 46 0.17 3.72 6.71
N SER A 47 0.15 4.07 5.44
CA SER A 47 -0.86 3.60 4.49
C SER A 47 -0.33 2.38 3.76
N VAL A 48 -1.09 1.30 3.82
CA VAL A 48 -0.84 0.07 3.05
C VAL A 48 -1.83 0.05 1.91
N GLU A 49 -1.33 0.07 0.68
CA GLU A 49 -2.19 0.17 -0.48
C GLU A 49 -1.72 -0.70 -1.64
N SER A 50 -2.66 -1.07 -2.47
CA SER A 50 -2.38 -1.78 -3.71
C SER A 50 -3.37 -1.37 -4.78
N PHE A 51 -2.89 -1.33 -6.02
CA PHE A 51 -3.71 -1.13 -7.20
C PHE A 51 -3.58 -2.33 -8.12
N VAL A 52 -4.72 -2.80 -8.60
CA VAL A 52 -4.80 -3.85 -9.62
C VAL A 52 -5.69 -3.36 -10.75
N GLY A 53 -5.14 -3.33 -11.94
CA GLY A 53 -5.87 -2.87 -13.12
C GLY A 53 -5.18 -3.28 -14.42
N SER A 54 -5.88 -3.18 -15.52
CA SER A 54 -5.36 -3.49 -16.84
C SER A 54 -4.43 -2.37 -17.34
N ASP A 55 -3.36 -2.73 -18.00
CA ASP A 55 -2.47 -1.80 -18.71
C ASP A 55 -3.05 -1.28 -20.04
N ARG A 56 -4.14 -1.89 -20.50
CA ARG A 56 -4.82 -1.55 -21.75
C ARG A 56 -6.03 -0.63 -21.58
N GLY A 57 -6.18 -0.04 -20.40
CA GLY A 57 -7.40 0.67 -20.03
C GLY A 57 -8.50 -0.31 -19.57
N GLY A 58 -9.49 0.19 -18.91
CA GLY A 58 -10.57 -0.59 -18.30
C GLY A 58 -10.62 -0.44 -16.79
N PRO A 59 -11.44 -1.25 -16.14
CA PRO A 59 -11.63 -1.14 -14.69
C PRO A 59 -10.37 -1.55 -13.93
N GLY A 60 -10.16 -0.90 -12.81
CA GLY A 60 -9.16 -1.26 -11.83
C GLY A 60 -9.73 -1.14 -10.43
N VAL A 61 -9.05 -1.72 -9.46
CA VAL A 61 -9.41 -1.63 -8.06
C VAL A 61 -8.20 -1.22 -7.23
N LYS A 62 -8.42 -0.32 -6.29
CA LYS A 62 -7.46 0.10 -5.28
C LYS A 62 -8.03 -0.22 -3.90
N LEU A 63 -7.26 -0.91 -3.09
CA LEU A 63 -7.56 -1.13 -1.68
C LEU A 63 -6.49 -0.42 -0.85
N GLU A 64 -6.92 0.27 0.19
CA GLU A 64 -6.04 1.04 1.05
C GLU A 64 -6.54 1.02 2.49
N GLN A 65 -5.62 0.90 3.43
CA GLN A 65 -5.89 1.00 4.86
C GLN A 65 -4.73 1.68 5.56
N MET A 66 -5.06 2.59 6.46
CA MET A 66 -4.08 3.23 7.33
C MET A 66 -3.94 2.49 8.66
N TYR A 67 -2.71 2.40 9.13
CA TYR A 67 -2.35 1.74 10.38
C TYR A 67 -1.47 2.64 11.23
N LEU A 68 -1.74 2.63 12.54
CA LEU A 68 -0.77 3.09 13.53
C LEU A 68 0.13 1.91 13.92
N VAL A 69 1.43 2.10 13.80
CA VAL A 69 2.41 1.12 14.30
C VAL A 69 2.49 1.24 15.81
N THR A 70 2.30 0.13 16.52
CA THR A 70 2.44 0.05 17.98
C THR A 70 3.44 -1.01 18.37
N ASP A 71 3.87 -1.02 19.64
CA ASP A 71 4.76 -2.07 20.17
C ASP A 71 4.15 -3.47 20.10
N ASN A 72 2.83 -3.58 19.97
CA ASN A 72 2.09 -4.84 19.86
C ASN A 72 1.63 -5.16 18.43
N GLY A 73 2.17 -4.46 17.45
CA GLY A 73 1.81 -4.63 16.04
C GLY A 73 0.95 -3.49 15.48
N PRO A 74 0.51 -3.60 14.24
CA PRO A 74 -0.26 -2.56 13.58
C PRO A 74 -1.70 -2.51 14.10
N ARG A 75 -2.21 -1.30 14.29
CA ARG A 75 -3.60 -1.03 14.65
C ARG A 75 -4.29 -0.27 13.51
N PRO A 76 -5.35 -0.81 12.89
CA PRO A 76 -6.07 -0.09 11.84
C PRO A 76 -6.73 1.17 12.38
N LEU A 77 -6.66 2.25 11.60
CA LEU A 77 -7.24 3.55 11.94
C LEU A 77 -8.65 3.75 11.35
N SER A 78 -9.08 2.87 10.45
CA SER A 78 -10.42 2.88 9.90
C SER A 78 -11.14 1.57 10.18
N THR A 79 -12.42 1.68 10.51
CA THR A 79 -13.33 0.54 10.71
C THR A 79 -14.32 0.39 9.56
N TYR A 80 -14.21 1.22 8.52
CA TYR A 80 -15.07 1.11 7.35
C TYR A 80 -14.82 -0.23 6.65
N PRO A 81 -15.84 -1.06 6.44
CA PRO A 81 -15.64 -2.39 5.87
C PRO A 81 -15.32 -2.32 4.37
N TYR A 82 -14.52 -3.26 3.91
CA TYR A 82 -14.36 -3.48 2.48
C TYR A 82 -15.66 -4.03 1.88
N GLU A 83 -15.90 -3.72 0.61
CA GLU A 83 -17.04 -4.25 -0.13
C GLU A 83 -16.90 -5.76 -0.34
N ARG A 84 -17.72 -6.54 0.37
CA ARG A 84 -17.64 -8.00 0.37
C ARG A 84 -17.89 -8.61 -1.01
N SER A 85 -18.76 -8.02 -1.79
CA SER A 85 -19.02 -8.50 -3.15
C SER A 85 -17.79 -8.51 -4.06
N LEU A 86 -16.76 -7.74 -3.71
CA LEU A 86 -15.47 -7.72 -4.41
C LEU A 86 -14.49 -8.75 -3.87
N LEU A 87 -14.69 -9.23 -2.64
CA LEU A 87 -13.78 -10.15 -1.95
C LEU A 87 -14.21 -11.61 -2.04
N ASP A 88 -15.51 -11.86 -2.05
CA ASP A 88 -16.12 -13.20 -1.94
C ASP A 88 -16.39 -13.84 -3.32
N ARG A 89 -15.40 -13.82 -4.18
CA ARG A 89 -15.51 -14.45 -5.50
C ARG A 89 -14.78 -15.77 -5.59
#